data_cf202d2b6b45011cd2d7c9ffed2285ac
#
_entry.id   cf202d2b6b45011cd2d7c9ffed2285ac
#
_cell.length_a   1.000
_cell.length_b   1.000
_cell.length_c   1.000
_cell.angle_alpha   90.00
_cell.angle_beta   90.00
_cell.angle_gamma   90.00
#
_symmetry.space_group_name_H-M   'P 1'
#
loop_
_entity.id
_entity.type
_entity.pdbx_description
1 polymer ?
#
loop_
_entity_poly.entity_id
_entity_poly.type
_entity_poly.pdbx_seq_one_letter_code
_entity_poly.pdbx_strand_id
1 'polypeptide(L)'
;MYYNCLVNIPKNTGKISRNKRGKTTYIEYTYAREYLPEKKYNVARRTTIGKADPDHPGMMFPNPNFEKFFPDIEIPAEGTAAEPVNESRSSCIRIGAFSVVRRIIEDYKLAEHLKRWDDRGKGLLLDLAAYSVIAESNVAQHFPDYAYNHPLMTPQNKIYSDSTISRFIREIDDNDRVDFLNSWNATHDKNEKIYVSYDSTNKNCKAGDIEMAEYGHPKNDVGAPIINYSIAYDMTNEKPLLYESYPGSIVDVSQLKYMLEKIRGYGYKKIGFILDRGYFSKANIQFMDSCDYDFVMMVKGRASFVHSLIMEHMGEFESKRACSIKAYRTYGMTVKAKLYADDETDRYFHIYYKAKKQASERA
;
A
#
# COMPACT_ATOMS: atom_id res chain seq x y z
N MET A 1 19.75 -20.46 2.06
CA MET A 1 20.44 -20.10 0.82
C MET A 1 21.70 -20.93 0.74
N TYR A 2 22.17 -21.34 -0.45
CA TYR A 2 23.44 -22.06 -0.63
C TYR A 2 24.45 -21.08 -1.19
N TYR A 3 25.71 -21.18 -0.72
CA TYR A 3 26.80 -20.35 -1.27
C TYR A 3 27.15 -20.84 -2.67
N ASN A 4 27.55 -19.92 -3.54
CA ASN A 4 27.94 -20.22 -4.91
C ASN A 4 29.44 -20.61 -5.02
N CYS A 5 29.87 -21.49 -4.14
CA CYS A 5 31.20 -22.04 -4.11
C CYS A 5 31.14 -23.53 -3.79
N LEU A 6 32.10 -24.29 -4.27
CA LEU A 6 32.19 -25.72 -4.03
C LEU A 6 33.17 -26.01 -2.88
N VAL A 7 32.69 -26.78 -1.93
CA VAL A 7 33.54 -27.32 -0.83
C VAL A 7 33.46 -28.84 -0.80
N ASN A 8 34.50 -29.46 -0.31
CA ASN A 8 34.49 -30.89 -0.10
C ASN A 8 33.46 -31.29 0.96
N ILE A 9 32.70 -32.34 0.72
CA ILE A 9 31.82 -32.92 1.75
C ILE A 9 32.72 -33.46 2.88
N PRO A 10 32.51 -33.00 4.14
CA PRO A 10 33.37 -33.42 5.26
C PRO A 10 33.37 -34.93 5.45
N LYS A 11 34.54 -35.52 5.65
CA LYS A 11 34.71 -36.96 5.91
C LYS A 11 34.38 -37.33 7.36
N ASN A 12 33.18 -37.03 7.81
CA ASN A 12 32.75 -37.35 9.17
C ASN A 12 31.83 -38.56 9.12
N THR A 13 32.45 -39.75 9.07
CA THR A 13 31.76 -41.04 8.95
C THR A 13 30.76 -41.23 10.09
N GLY A 14 29.51 -41.52 9.76
CA GLY A 14 28.41 -41.76 10.69
C GLY A 14 27.59 -40.55 11.13
N LYS A 15 28.03 -39.29 10.80
CA LYS A 15 27.28 -38.10 11.12
C LYS A 15 26.75 -37.37 9.87
N ILE A 16 27.28 -37.68 8.70
CA ILE A 16 26.86 -37.10 7.43
C ILE A 16 26.06 -38.14 6.64
N SER A 17 24.91 -37.72 6.15
CA SER A 17 24.01 -38.51 5.31
C SER A 17 23.64 -37.76 4.04
N ARG A 18 23.36 -38.50 2.98
CA ARG A 18 22.85 -37.97 1.71
C ARG A 18 21.35 -38.22 1.63
N ASN A 19 20.56 -37.18 1.45
CA ASN A 19 19.11 -37.27 1.34
C ASN A 19 18.66 -36.77 -0.03
N LYS A 20 18.18 -37.65 -0.90
CA LYS A 20 17.70 -37.31 -2.24
C LYS A 20 16.25 -36.86 -2.18
N ARG A 21 15.99 -35.64 -2.65
CA ARG A 21 14.64 -35.08 -2.77
C ARG A 21 14.43 -34.62 -4.22
N GLY A 22 13.65 -35.36 -4.96
CA GLY A 22 13.47 -35.13 -6.41
C GLY A 22 14.79 -35.32 -7.18
N LYS A 23 15.19 -34.31 -7.95
CA LYS A 23 16.44 -34.28 -8.72
C LYS A 23 17.67 -33.84 -7.91
N THR A 24 17.48 -33.39 -6.65
CA THR A 24 18.53 -32.80 -5.83
C THR A 24 18.92 -33.71 -4.69
N THR A 25 20.22 -33.86 -4.43
CA THR A 25 20.76 -34.57 -3.26
C THR A 25 21.24 -33.55 -2.22
N TYR A 26 20.66 -33.57 -1.03
CA TYR A 26 21.04 -32.73 0.10
C TYR A 26 22.01 -33.45 1.00
N ILE A 27 22.98 -32.74 1.56
CA ILE A 27 23.92 -33.21 2.55
C ILE A 27 23.42 -32.81 3.92
N GLU A 28 23.10 -33.78 4.77
CA GLU A 28 22.59 -33.59 6.12
C GLU A 28 23.64 -33.98 7.16
N TYR A 29 23.79 -33.16 8.19
CA TYR A 29 24.67 -33.39 9.33
C TYR A 29 23.87 -33.71 10.59
N THR A 30 24.20 -34.80 11.28
CA THR A 30 23.63 -35.19 12.58
C THR A 30 24.43 -34.52 13.67
N TYR A 31 23.92 -33.41 14.23
CA TYR A 31 24.61 -32.63 15.26
C TYR A 31 24.33 -33.08 16.69
N ALA A 32 23.22 -33.79 16.92
CA ALA A 32 22.86 -34.34 18.23
C ALA A 32 22.03 -35.63 18.10
N ARG A 33 22.00 -36.40 19.15
CA ARG A 33 21.06 -37.50 19.32
C ARG A 33 20.37 -37.32 20.68
N GLU A 34 19.05 -37.35 20.70
CA GLU A 34 18.22 -37.12 21.85
C GLU A 34 17.39 -38.37 22.13
N TYR A 35 17.45 -38.87 23.36
CA TYR A 35 16.62 -40.01 23.77
C TYR A 35 15.18 -39.51 24.01
N LEU A 36 14.23 -40.08 23.28
CA LEU A 36 12.82 -39.79 23.50
C LEU A 36 12.18 -40.90 24.30
N PRO A 37 11.80 -40.67 25.57
CA PRO A 37 11.23 -41.69 26.47
C PRO A 37 9.96 -42.33 25.87
N GLU A 38 9.15 -41.56 25.20
CA GLU A 38 7.92 -42.02 24.56
C GLU A 38 8.16 -43.04 23.44
N LYS A 39 9.28 -42.93 22.73
CA LYS A 39 9.64 -43.79 21.60
C LYS A 39 10.66 -44.88 21.97
N LYS A 40 11.20 -44.81 23.15
CA LYS A 40 12.22 -45.75 23.70
C LYS A 40 13.47 -45.93 22.81
N TYR A 41 13.82 -44.90 22.01
CA TYR A 41 15.06 -44.88 21.21
C TYR A 41 15.59 -43.45 21.02
N ASN A 42 16.86 -43.38 20.59
CA ASN A 42 17.52 -42.11 20.28
C ASN A 42 17.11 -41.58 18.92
N VAL A 43 16.58 -40.38 18.87
CA VAL A 43 16.26 -39.65 17.63
C VAL A 43 17.43 -38.77 17.24
N ALA A 44 17.84 -38.84 15.97
CA ALA A 44 18.92 -38.05 15.46
C ALA A 44 18.39 -36.63 15.09
N ARG A 45 18.98 -35.59 15.65
CA ARG A 45 18.75 -34.19 15.27
C ARG A 45 19.67 -33.86 14.10
N ARG A 46 19.07 -33.59 12.94
CA ARG A 46 19.78 -33.35 11.68
C ARG A 46 19.52 -31.97 11.15
N THR A 47 20.48 -31.39 10.45
CA THR A 47 20.33 -30.16 9.69
C THR A 47 20.97 -30.34 8.32
N THR A 48 20.41 -29.68 7.31
CA THR A 48 21.02 -29.65 5.98
C THR A 48 22.18 -28.66 5.99
N ILE A 49 23.36 -29.12 5.55
CA ILE A 49 24.59 -28.32 5.49
C ILE A 49 25.01 -27.96 4.07
N GLY A 50 24.45 -28.62 3.07
CA GLY A 50 24.79 -28.32 1.68
C GLY A 50 23.91 -29.09 0.68
N LYS A 51 24.12 -28.79 -0.57
CA LYS A 51 23.53 -29.44 -1.74
C LYS A 51 24.67 -30.08 -2.53
N ALA A 52 24.62 -31.40 -2.77
CA ALA A 52 25.65 -32.10 -3.55
C ALA A 52 25.68 -31.55 -4.98
N ASP A 53 26.88 -31.38 -5.50
CA ASP A 53 27.07 -31.08 -6.91
C ASP A 53 26.99 -32.39 -7.72
N PRO A 54 26.13 -32.45 -8.76
CA PRO A 54 26.03 -33.63 -9.61
C PRO A 54 27.28 -33.83 -10.48
N ASP A 55 27.98 -32.75 -10.84
CA ASP A 55 29.12 -32.78 -11.77
C ASP A 55 30.45 -33.08 -11.07
N HIS A 56 30.54 -32.81 -9.77
CA HIS A 56 31.75 -33.06 -8.96
C HIS A 56 31.44 -33.99 -7.79
N PRO A 57 31.56 -35.34 -7.96
CA PRO A 57 31.31 -36.29 -6.93
C PRO A 57 32.21 -36.07 -5.67
N GLY A 58 31.60 -35.81 -4.53
CA GLY A 58 32.32 -35.51 -3.30
C GLY A 58 32.35 -34.05 -2.90
N MET A 59 31.85 -33.15 -3.75
CA MET A 59 31.71 -31.75 -3.48
C MET A 59 30.24 -31.33 -3.27
N MET A 60 30.05 -30.20 -2.60
CA MET A 60 28.73 -29.62 -2.37
C MET A 60 28.77 -28.12 -2.36
N PHE A 61 27.63 -27.50 -2.62
CA PHE A 61 27.37 -26.09 -2.36
C PHE A 61 26.96 -25.94 -0.90
N PRO A 62 27.78 -25.32 -0.03
CA PRO A 62 27.48 -25.18 1.37
C PRO A 62 26.38 -24.15 1.65
N ASN A 63 25.86 -24.14 2.87
CA ASN A 63 24.91 -23.14 3.35
C ASN A 63 25.36 -22.59 4.71
N PRO A 64 24.69 -21.60 5.33
CA PRO A 64 25.08 -21.05 6.63
C PRO A 64 25.18 -22.06 7.76
N ASN A 65 24.47 -23.19 7.69
CA ASN A 65 24.63 -24.28 8.68
C ASN A 65 25.97 -24.96 8.53
N PHE A 66 26.52 -25.07 7.35
CA PHE A 66 27.85 -25.63 7.14
C PHE A 66 28.90 -24.78 7.88
N GLU A 67 28.90 -23.48 7.70
CA GLU A 67 29.79 -22.54 8.39
C GLU A 67 29.66 -22.65 9.91
N LYS A 68 28.44 -22.77 10.41
CA LYS A 68 28.15 -22.93 11.85
C LYS A 68 28.73 -24.21 12.47
N PHE A 69 28.68 -25.31 11.74
CA PHE A 69 29.09 -26.62 12.27
C PHE A 69 30.50 -27.06 11.85
N PHE A 70 31.11 -26.37 10.89
CA PHE A 70 32.44 -26.62 10.35
C PHE A 70 33.23 -25.32 10.19
N PRO A 71 33.43 -24.56 11.29
CA PRO A 71 34.08 -23.23 11.20
C PRO A 71 35.54 -23.31 10.76
N ASP A 72 36.19 -24.47 10.94
CA ASP A 72 37.58 -24.66 10.56
C ASP A 72 37.79 -24.94 9.07
N ILE A 73 36.73 -25.10 8.30
CA ILE A 73 36.80 -25.30 6.85
C ILE A 73 36.60 -23.96 6.19
N GLU A 74 37.65 -23.38 5.61
CA GLU A 74 37.58 -22.17 4.84
C GLU A 74 36.61 -22.37 3.66
N ILE A 75 35.56 -21.56 3.64
CA ILE A 75 34.70 -21.42 2.46
C ILE A 75 35.47 -20.47 1.54
N PRO A 76 35.88 -20.87 0.32
CA PRO A 76 36.54 -19.97 -0.60
C PRO A 76 35.72 -18.68 -0.70
N ALA A 77 36.37 -17.55 -0.46
CA ALA A 77 35.73 -16.26 -0.75
C ALA A 77 35.17 -16.35 -2.15
N GLU A 78 33.90 -16.01 -2.31
CA GLU A 78 33.21 -16.11 -3.61
C GLU A 78 34.16 -15.58 -4.67
N GLY A 79 34.80 -16.53 -5.38
CA GLY A 79 35.67 -16.19 -6.48
C GLY A 79 34.80 -15.40 -7.44
N THR A 80 35.36 -14.40 -8.06
CA THR A 80 34.82 -13.68 -9.23
C THR A 80 34.48 -14.67 -10.37
N ALA A 81 33.63 -15.64 -10.08
CA ALA A 81 32.81 -16.29 -11.06
C ALA A 81 31.95 -15.16 -11.63
N ALA A 82 32.08 -14.93 -12.92
CA ALA A 82 31.18 -14.06 -13.66
C ALA A 82 29.77 -14.27 -13.09
N GLU A 83 29.15 -13.19 -12.60
CA GLU A 83 27.79 -13.27 -12.05
C GLU A 83 27.01 -14.22 -12.93
N PRO A 84 26.38 -15.27 -12.38
CA PRO A 84 25.60 -16.17 -13.22
C PRO A 84 24.62 -15.26 -13.94
N VAL A 85 24.76 -15.16 -15.24
CA VAL A 85 23.78 -14.50 -16.11
C VAL A 85 22.46 -15.09 -15.64
N ASN A 86 21.59 -14.26 -15.11
CA ASN A 86 20.36 -14.73 -14.49
C ASN A 86 19.50 -15.30 -15.61
N GLU A 87 19.74 -16.58 -15.98
CA GLU A 87 19.08 -17.28 -17.10
C GLU A 87 17.55 -17.25 -16.96
N SER A 88 17.08 -16.92 -15.75
CA SER A 88 15.65 -16.75 -15.45
C SER A 88 15.10 -15.39 -15.82
N ARG A 89 15.87 -14.50 -16.43
CA ARG A 89 15.42 -13.14 -16.76
C ARG A 89 15.33 -12.91 -18.27
N SER A 90 14.30 -12.16 -18.70
CA SER A 90 14.15 -11.77 -20.10
C SER A 90 15.31 -10.88 -20.59
N SER A 91 15.77 -11.09 -21.81
CA SER A 91 16.68 -10.18 -22.49
C SER A 91 15.99 -8.87 -22.95
N CYS A 92 14.66 -8.87 -23.01
CA CYS A 92 13.85 -7.71 -23.37
C CYS A 92 13.09 -7.21 -22.14
N ILE A 93 13.51 -6.07 -21.61
CA ILE A 93 12.96 -5.48 -20.37
C ILE A 93 12.00 -4.35 -20.69
N ARG A 94 10.83 -4.35 -20.05
CA ARG A 94 9.80 -3.31 -20.18
C ARG A 94 10.10 -2.15 -19.23
N ILE A 95 10.62 -1.03 -19.76
CA ILE A 95 11.10 0.08 -18.93
C ILE A 95 10.13 1.28 -18.87
N GLY A 96 9.18 1.42 -19.79
CA GLY A 96 8.39 2.66 -19.94
C GLY A 96 7.67 3.08 -18.66
N ALA A 97 6.66 2.32 -18.24
CA ALA A 97 5.90 2.60 -17.01
C ALA A 97 6.79 2.54 -15.75
N PHE A 98 7.73 1.59 -15.72
CA PHE A 98 8.67 1.47 -14.60
C PHE A 98 9.50 2.74 -14.40
N SER A 99 9.98 3.38 -15.49
CA SER A 99 10.77 4.62 -15.40
C SER A 99 9.98 5.77 -14.76
N VAL A 100 8.67 5.86 -15.05
CA VAL A 100 7.79 6.86 -14.44
C VAL A 100 7.63 6.58 -12.94
N VAL A 101 7.31 5.35 -12.57
CA VAL A 101 7.15 4.96 -11.16
C VAL A 101 8.46 5.15 -10.38
N ARG A 102 9.57 4.74 -10.96
CA ARG A 102 10.90 4.93 -10.38
C ARG A 102 11.20 6.41 -10.13
N ARG A 103 10.91 7.28 -11.10
CA ARG A 103 11.09 8.73 -10.96
C ARG A 103 10.26 9.29 -9.81
N ILE A 104 9.01 8.87 -9.66
CA ILE A 104 8.16 9.27 -8.53
C ILE A 104 8.78 8.81 -7.19
N ILE A 105 9.26 7.57 -7.11
CA ILE A 105 9.91 7.04 -5.90
C ILE A 105 11.14 7.84 -5.53
N GLU A 106 11.96 8.22 -6.52
CA GLU A 106 13.16 9.04 -6.33
C GLU A 106 12.82 10.48 -5.91
N ASP A 107 11.88 11.14 -6.60
CA ASP A 107 11.48 12.53 -6.33
C ASP A 107 10.87 12.68 -4.93
N TYR A 108 10.10 11.71 -4.49
CA TYR A 108 9.51 11.68 -3.15
C TYR A 108 10.39 10.98 -2.10
N LYS A 109 11.56 10.48 -2.48
CA LYS A 109 12.50 9.77 -1.60
C LYS A 109 11.87 8.65 -0.78
N LEU A 110 10.95 7.88 -1.39
CA LEU A 110 10.13 6.92 -0.66
C LEU A 110 10.95 5.88 0.10
N ALA A 111 12.13 5.48 -0.41
CA ALA A 111 13.03 4.56 0.27
C ALA A 111 13.53 5.09 1.64
N GLU A 112 13.67 6.42 1.79
CA GLU A 112 14.14 7.03 3.04
C GLU A 112 13.09 6.92 4.17
N HIS A 113 11.81 6.73 3.84
CA HIS A 113 10.73 6.55 4.79
C HIS A 113 10.57 5.11 5.28
N LEU A 114 11.18 4.15 4.60
CA LEU A 114 11.15 2.72 4.94
C LEU A 114 12.29 2.35 5.91
N LYS A 115 12.38 3.02 7.06
CA LYS A 115 13.55 3.00 7.95
C LYS A 115 13.81 1.65 8.61
N ARG A 116 12.78 0.87 8.88
CA ARG A 116 12.89 -0.45 9.52
C ARG A 116 13.56 -1.48 8.60
N TRP A 117 13.44 -1.31 7.30
CA TRP A 117 13.85 -2.30 6.31
C TRP A 117 15.29 -2.08 5.85
N ASP A 118 16.02 -3.17 5.66
CA ASP A 118 17.30 -3.19 4.95
C ASP A 118 17.12 -2.87 3.46
N ASP A 119 18.19 -2.73 2.71
CA ASP A 119 18.13 -2.38 1.29
C ASP A 119 17.34 -3.42 0.46
N ARG A 120 17.40 -4.68 0.87
CA ARG A 120 16.63 -5.76 0.25
C ARG A 120 15.13 -5.58 0.51
N GLY A 121 14.75 -5.35 1.76
CA GLY A 121 13.35 -5.14 2.15
C GLY A 121 12.75 -3.90 1.51
N LYS A 122 13.49 -2.78 1.51
CA LYS A 122 13.10 -1.54 0.81
C LYS A 122 12.87 -1.78 -0.68
N GLY A 123 13.85 -2.41 -1.34
CA GLY A 123 13.74 -2.73 -2.76
C GLY A 123 12.53 -3.59 -3.07
N LEU A 124 12.29 -4.64 -2.29
CA LEU A 124 11.15 -5.54 -2.50
C LEU A 124 9.79 -4.85 -2.26
N LEU A 125 9.68 -4.00 -1.23
CA LEU A 125 8.46 -3.20 -0.99
C LEU A 125 8.16 -2.28 -2.17
N LEU A 126 9.18 -1.58 -2.67
CA LEU A 126 9.03 -0.66 -3.80
C LEU A 126 8.76 -1.42 -5.11
N ASP A 127 9.33 -2.60 -5.30
CA ASP A 127 9.03 -3.46 -6.44
C ASP A 127 7.58 -3.97 -6.41
N LEU A 128 7.07 -4.36 -5.24
CA LEU A 128 5.68 -4.78 -5.07
C LEU A 128 4.71 -3.61 -5.30
N ALA A 129 5.07 -2.41 -4.86
CA ALA A 129 4.30 -1.19 -5.15
C ALA A 129 4.29 -0.88 -6.65
N ALA A 130 5.45 -0.93 -7.31
CA ALA A 130 5.57 -0.75 -8.76
C ALA A 130 4.76 -1.80 -9.53
N TYR A 131 4.84 -3.06 -9.11
CA TYR A 131 4.05 -4.15 -9.68
C TYR A 131 2.54 -3.88 -9.57
N SER A 132 2.08 -3.47 -8.40
CA SER A 132 0.66 -3.19 -8.17
C SER A 132 0.13 -2.07 -9.08
N VAL A 133 0.95 -1.05 -9.34
CA VAL A 133 0.57 0.09 -10.20
C VAL A 133 0.66 -0.28 -11.69
N ILE A 134 1.75 -0.94 -12.11
CA ILE A 134 2.04 -1.19 -13.53
C ILE A 134 1.23 -2.35 -14.08
N ALA A 135 1.05 -3.42 -13.29
CA ALA A 135 0.32 -4.62 -13.69
C ALA A 135 -1.17 -4.59 -13.27
N GLU A 136 -1.59 -3.54 -12.54
CA GLU A 136 -2.95 -3.46 -11.95
C GLU A 136 -3.31 -4.72 -11.13
N SER A 137 -2.30 -5.33 -10.50
CA SER A 137 -2.42 -6.58 -9.78
C SER A 137 -1.65 -6.53 -8.46
N ASN A 138 -2.18 -7.20 -7.45
CA ASN A 138 -1.51 -7.37 -6.15
C ASN A 138 -1.31 -8.86 -5.79
N VAL A 139 -1.49 -9.75 -6.75
CA VAL A 139 -1.38 -11.20 -6.53
C VAL A 139 0.09 -11.61 -6.52
N ALA A 140 0.61 -11.97 -5.36
CA ALA A 140 2.02 -12.36 -5.17
C ALA A 140 2.48 -13.48 -6.11
N GLN A 141 1.57 -14.38 -6.48
CA GLN A 141 1.83 -15.48 -7.41
C GLN A 141 2.29 -15.01 -8.80
N HIS A 142 1.82 -13.85 -9.27
CA HIS A 142 2.16 -13.32 -10.60
C HIS A 142 3.34 -12.34 -10.57
N PHE A 143 3.85 -12.00 -9.39
CA PHE A 143 5.00 -11.11 -9.28
C PHE A 143 6.26 -11.65 -9.97
N PRO A 144 6.61 -12.96 -9.90
CA PRO A 144 7.77 -13.48 -10.61
C PRO A 144 7.72 -13.25 -12.13
N ASP A 145 6.55 -13.37 -12.76
CA ASP A 145 6.35 -13.12 -14.18
C ASP A 145 6.54 -11.63 -14.54
N TYR A 146 6.04 -10.74 -13.67
CA TYR A 146 6.30 -9.30 -13.79
C TYR A 146 7.79 -9.01 -13.65
N ALA A 147 8.43 -9.52 -12.61
CA ALA A 147 9.84 -9.31 -12.30
C ALA A 147 10.77 -9.84 -13.39
N TYR A 148 10.37 -10.89 -14.09
CA TYR A 148 11.11 -11.45 -15.24
C TYR A 148 11.27 -10.44 -16.39
N ASN A 149 10.25 -9.58 -16.60
CA ASN A 149 10.16 -8.68 -17.75
C ASN A 149 10.39 -7.19 -17.40
N HIS A 150 10.61 -6.83 -16.12
CA HIS A 150 10.79 -5.45 -15.70
C HIS A 150 12.08 -5.25 -14.91
N PRO A 151 12.67 -4.04 -14.91
CA PRO A 151 13.71 -3.71 -13.96
C PRO A 151 13.19 -3.83 -12.53
N LEU A 152 14.06 -4.02 -11.56
CA LEU A 152 13.72 -4.10 -10.14
C LEU A 152 14.56 -3.11 -9.34
N MET A 153 14.03 -2.66 -8.21
CA MET A 153 14.71 -1.84 -7.22
C MET A 153 15.44 -2.71 -6.19
N THR A 154 15.07 -3.98 -6.11
CA THR A 154 15.75 -4.98 -5.29
C THR A 154 17.20 -5.10 -5.73
N PRO A 155 18.19 -5.15 -4.81
CA PRO A 155 19.60 -5.32 -5.15
C PRO A 155 19.82 -6.50 -6.10
N GLN A 156 20.72 -6.30 -7.09
CA GLN A 156 21.06 -7.30 -8.11
C GLN A 156 19.85 -7.75 -8.96
N ASN A 157 18.78 -6.98 -8.99
CA ASN A 157 17.55 -7.33 -9.71
C ASN A 157 17.03 -8.75 -9.39
N LYS A 158 17.11 -9.16 -8.15
CA LYS A 158 16.78 -10.51 -7.72
C LYS A 158 15.28 -10.77 -7.78
N ILE A 159 14.91 -11.82 -8.51
CA ILE A 159 13.53 -12.28 -8.59
C ILE A 159 13.24 -13.22 -7.40
N TYR A 160 12.23 -12.88 -6.61
CA TYR A 160 11.77 -13.70 -5.48
C TYR A 160 10.57 -14.54 -5.87
N SER A 161 10.51 -15.77 -5.34
CA SER A 161 9.35 -16.64 -5.49
C SER A 161 8.14 -16.10 -4.75
N ASP A 162 6.96 -16.49 -5.17
CA ASP A 162 5.66 -16.18 -4.54
C ASP A 162 5.64 -16.52 -3.05
N SER A 163 6.19 -17.67 -2.68
CA SER A 163 6.29 -18.10 -1.28
C SER A 163 7.22 -17.21 -0.43
N THR A 164 8.28 -16.67 -1.04
CA THR A 164 9.16 -15.70 -0.37
C THR A 164 8.45 -14.36 -0.19
N ILE A 165 7.73 -13.91 -1.20
CA ILE A 165 6.94 -12.67 -1.15
C ILE A 165 5.83 -12.79 -0.11
N SER A 166 5.10 -13.92 -0.07
CA SER A 166 4.04 -14.15 0.91
C SER A 166 4.57 -14.12 2.34
N ARG A 167 5.77 -14.66 2.60
CA ARG A 167 6.42 -14.54 3.91
C ARG A 167 6.81 -13.12 4.25
N PHE A 168 7.41 -12.41 3.29
CA PHE A 168 7.80 -11.02 3.46
C PHE A 168 6.60 -10.12 3.78
N ILE A 169 5.47 -10.27 3.05
CA ILE A 169 4.25 -9.50 3.32
C ILE A 169 3.72 -9.73 4.74
N ARG A 170 3.86 -10.95 5.29
CA ARG A 170 3.46 -11.25 6.68
C ARG A 170 4.36 -10.60 7.74
N GLU A 171 5.56 -10.17 7.37
CA GLU A 171 6.46 -9.44 8.26
C GLU A 171 6.11 -7.96 8.39
N ILE A 172 5.28 -7.44 7.47
CA ILE A 172 4.79 -6.07 7.48
C ILE A 172 3.69 -5.96 8.53
N ASP A 173 3.86 -5.06 9.48
CA ASP A 173 2.90 -4.82 10.55
C ASP A 173 2.37 -3.37 10.57
N ASP A 174 1.45 -3.09 11.51
CA ASP A 174 0.89 -1.74 11.66
C ASP A 174 1.93 -0.69 12.07
N ASN A 175 3.01 -1.07 12.75
CA ASN A 175 4.07 -0.14 13.11
C ASN A 175 4.83 0.32 11.86
N ASP A 176 5.04 -0.54 10.88
CA ASP A 176 5.65 -0.14 9.59
C ASP A 176 4.83 0.96 8.91
N ARG A 177 3.50 0.81 8.91
CA ARG A 177 2.58 1.81 8.35
C ARG A 177 2.64 3.12 9.12
N VAL A 178 2.61 3.05 10.45
CA VAL A 178 2.68 4.24 11.32
C VAL A 178 4.00 4.96 11.15
N ASP A 179 5.12 4.23 11.15
CA ASP A 179 6.47 4.80 10.99
C ASP A 179 6.65 5.44 9.61
N PHE A 180 6.15 4.78 8.56
CA PHE A 180 6.17 5.35 7.22
C PHE A 180 5.38 6.66 7.16
N LEU A 181 4.13 6.68 7.62
CA LEU A 181 3.27 7.86 7.59
C LEU A 181 3.81 8.99 8.47
N ASN A 182 4.36 8.70 9.64
CA ASN A 182 5.03 9.68 10.50
C ASN A 182 6.23 10.29 9.81
N SER A 183 7.12 9.44 9.24
CA SER A 183 8.29 9.89 8.50
C SER A 183 7.91 10.71 7.27
N TRP A 184 6.90 10.30 6.53
CA TRP A 184 6.36 11.01 5.38
C TRP A 184 5.81 12.39 5.76
N ASN A 185 4.91 12.45 6.75
CA ASN A 185 4.32 13.70 7.20
C ASN A 185 5.33 14.64 7.86
N ALA A 186 6.42 14.14 8.44
CA ALA A 186 7.48 14.98 9.02
C ALA A 186 8.19 15.86 7.98
N THR A 187 8.14 15.51 6.70
CA THR A 187 8.76 16.30 5.63
C THR A 187 7.91 17.47 5.13
N HIS A 188 6.64 17.57 5.54
CA HIS A 188 5.72 18.60 5.09
C HIS A 188 5.74 19.84 5.98
N ASP A 189 5.51 21.04 5.38
CA ASP A 189 5.31 22.26 6.17
C ASP A 189 3.96 22.20 6.90
N LYS A 190 3.99 22.34 8.23
CA LYS A 190 2.82 22.30 9.10
C LYS A 190 2.16 23.67 9.33
N ASN A 191 2.78 24.74 8.90
CA ASN A 191 2.28 26.11 9.10
C ASN A 191 1.53 26.66 7.86
N GLU A 192 1.76 26.04 6.71
CA GLU A 192 1.06 26.37 5.48
C GLU A 192 -0.44 26.01 5.59
N LYS A 193 -1.30 26.84 4.97
CA LYS A 193 -2.72 26.47 4.81
C LYS A 193 -2.87 25.47 3.68
N ILE A 194 -3.35 24.29 4.02
CA ILE A 194 -3.59 23.21 3.06
C ILE A 194 -5.08 22.95 2.90
N TYR A 195 -5.46 22.49 1.70
CA TYR A 195 -6.81 22.00 1.42
C TYR A 195 -6.76 20.50 1.21
N VAL A 196 -7.43 19.77 2.09
CA VAL A 196 -7.41 18.31 2.10
C VAL A 196 -8.68 17.77 1.44
N SER A 197 -8.51 17.07 0.33
CA SER A 197 -9.57 16.23 -0.24
C SER A 197 -9.56 14.89 0.48
N TYR A 198 -10.73 14.49 0.98
CA TYR A 198 -10.92 13.18 1.58
C TYR A 198 -11.94 12.39 0.77
N ASP A 199 -11.58 11.18 0.39
CA ASP A 199 -12.44 10.28 -0.36
C ASP A 199 -12.25 8.84 0.09
N SER A 200 -13.27 8.01 -0.11
CA SER A 200 -13.30 6.61 0.24
C SER A 200 -13.70 5.73 -0.94
N THR A 201 -13.19 4.54 -0.94
CA THR A 201 -13.55 3.48 -1.88
C THR A 201 -13.59 2.14 -1.15
N ASN A 202 -14.01 1.08 -1.84
CA ASN A 202 -13.94 -0.26 -1.29
C ASN A 202 -13.55 -1.28 -2.34
N LYS A 203 -13.08 -2.43 -1.86
CA LYS A 203 -12.79 -3.62 -2.67
C LYS A 203 -13.50 -4.82 -2.09
N ASN A 204 -14.08 -5.63 -2.95
CA ASN A 204 -14.60 -6.93 -2.54
C ASN A 204 -13.46 -7.85 -2.10
N CYS A 205 -13.66 -8.54 -0.99
CA CYS A 205 -12.73 -9.49 -0.43
C CYS A 205 -13.44 -10.82 -0.19
N LYS A 206 -13.03 -11.85 -0.92
CA LYS A 206 -13.61 -13.21 -0.79
C LYS A 206 -12.77 -14.11 0.14
N ALA A 207 -11.74 -13.59 0.76
CA ALA A 207 -10.95 -14.32 1.77
C ALA A 207 -11.75 -14.40 3.08
N GLY A 208 -11.95 -15.61 3.58
CA GLY A 208 -12.80 -15.87 4.76
C GLY A 208 -12.11 -15.66 6.11
N ASP A 209 -10.83 -15.31 6.11
CA ASP A 209 -9.96 -15.18 7.30
C ASP A 209 -9.51 -13.73 7.57
N ILE A 210 -10.08 -12.75 6.87
CA ILE A 210 -9.76 -11.32 7.06
C ILE A 210 -10.88 -10.66 7.85
N GLU A 211 -10.62 -10.30 9.11
CA GLU A 211 -11.59 -9.67 10.01
C GLU A 211 -12.19 -8.37 9.48
N MET A 212 -11.42 -7.58 8.71
CA MET A 212 -11.93 -6.34 8.08
C MET A 212 -12.89 -6.59 6.92
N ALA A 213 -12.95 -7.83 6.38
CA ALA A 213 -13.83 -8.16 5.27
C ALA A 213 -15.26 -8.39 5.78
N GLU A 214 -16.08 -7.36 5.74
CA GLU A 214 -17.45 -7.36 6.23
C GLU A 214 -18.44 -6.95 5.15
N TYR A 215 -19.70 -7.34 5.31
CA TYR A 215 -20.78 -6.89 4.44
C TYR A 215 -21.11 -5.42 4.71
N GLY A 216 -21.19 -4.62 3.65
CA GLY A 216 -21.45 -3.19 3.71
C GLY A 216 -22.10 -2.69 2.40
N HIS A 217 -21.66 -1.54 1.90
CA HIS A 217 -22.16 -0.94 0.65
C HIS A 217 -21.12 -1.09 -0.48
N PRO A 218 -21.04 -2.26 -1.16
CA PRO A 218 -20.06 -2.51 -2.20
C PRO A 218 -20.29 -1.63 -3.43
N LYS A 219 -19.21 -1.18 -4.05
CA LYS A 219 -19.26 -0.46 -5.35
C LYS A 219 -19.40 -1.43 -6.54
N ASN A 220 -18.97 -2.66 -6.40
CA ASN A 220 -18.93 -3.65 -7.48
C ASN A 220 -19.86 -4.86 -7.19
N ASP A 221 -19.38 -5.88 -6.48
CA ASP A 221 -20.13 -7.12 -6.25
C ASP A 221 -20.91 -7.03 -4.94
N VAL A 222 -22.24 -6.95 -5.05
CA VAL A 222 -23.16 -6.81 -3.91
C VAL A 222 -23.21 -8.07 -3.03
N GLY A 223 -22.81 -9.21 -3.57
CA GLY A 223 -22.86 -10.52 -2.88
C GLY A 223 -21.61 -10.86 -2.07
N ALA A 224 -20.60 -10.01 -2.03
CA ALA A 224 -19.33 -10.29 -1.37
C ALA A 224 -18.98 -9.26 -0.29
N PRO A 225 -18.31 -9.69 0.81
CA PRO A 225 -17.76 -8.78 1.79
C PRO A 225 -16.78 -7.78 1.16
N ILE A 226 -16.63 -6.62 1.81
CA ILE A 226 -15.74 -5.55 1.36
C ILE A 226 -14.78 -5.13 2.46
N ILE A 227 -13.67 -4.55 2.03
CA ILE A 227 -12.79 -3.74 2.88
C ILE A 227 -12.85 -2.32 2.35
N ASN A 228 -13.12 -1.37 3.24
CA ASN A 228 -13.12 0.04 2.92
C ASN A 228 -11.72 0.62 2.97
N TYR A 229 -11.44 1.58 2.09
CA TYR A 229 -10.20 2.35 2.04
C TYR A 229 -10.54 3.82 1.92
N SER A 230 -9.79 4.65 2.61
CA SER A 230 -9.89 6.09 2.47
C SER A 230 -8.52 6.72 2.32
N ILE A 231 -8.48 7.85 1.66
CA ILE A 231 -7.28 8.65 1.46
C ILE A 231 -7.57 10.11 1.78
N ALA A 232 -6.66 10.74 2.50
CA ALA A 232 -6.60 12.19 2.66
C ALA A 232 -5.47 12.72 1.78
N TYR A 233 -5.81 13.61 0.86
CA TYR A 233 -4.91 14.15 -0.15
C TYR A 233 -4.82 15.67 -0.03
N ASP A 234 -3.62 16.20 0.13
CA ASP A 234 -3.35 17.63 0.12
C ASP A 234 -3.41 18.16 -1.32
N MET A 235 -4.48 18.89 -1.62
CA MET A 235 -4.71 19.51 -2.93
C MET A 235 -3.81 20.72 -3.19
N THR A 236 -3.25 21.33 -2.14
CA THR A 236 -2.35 22.49 -2.26
C THR A 236 -0.97 22.06 -2.74
N ASN A 237 -0.43 20.98 -2.17
CA ASN A 237 0.90 20.47 -2.45
C ASN A 237 0.90 19.22 -3.35
N GLU A 238 -0.29 18.77 -3.79
CA GLU A 238 -0.48 17.60 -4.64
C GLU A 238 0.15 16.32 -4.06
N LYS A 239 -0.08 16.07 -2.75
CA LYS A 239 0.51 14.94 -2.02
C LYS A 239 -0.50 14.20 -1.17
N PRO A 240 -0.45 12.86 -1.11
CA PRO A 240 -1.22 12.12 -0.14
C PRO A 240 -0.67 12.38 1.26
N LEU A 241 -1.54 12.60 2.25
CA LEU A 241 -1.16 12.78 3.65
C LEU A 241 -1.20 11.46 4.40
N LEU A 242 -2.28 10.74 4.26
CA LEU A 242 -2.47 9.44 4.90
C LEU A 242 -3.54 8.64 4.17
N TYR A 243 -3.52 7.35 4.41
CA TYR A 243 -4.56 6.41 4.01
C TYR A 243 -4.99 5.57 5.21
N GLU A 244 -6.18 5.00 5.12
CA GLU A 244 -6.72 4.11 6.14
C GLU A 244 -7.50 2.98 5.49
N SER A 245 -7.38 1.77 6.06
CA SER A 245 -8.31 0.67 5.77
C SER A 245 -9.19 0.44 6.99
N TYR A 246 -10.46 0.14 6.78
CA TYR A 246 -11.43 -0.08 7.84
C TYR A 246 -12.49 -1.11 7.43
N PRO A 247 -13.18 -1.72 8.41
CA PRO A 247 -14.18 -2.74 8.15
C PRO A 247 -15.28 -2.31 7.19
N GLY A 248 -15.72 -3.25 6.36
CA GLY A 248 -16.73 -3.01 5.33
C GLY A 248 -18.07 -2.53 5.86
N SER A 249 -18.45 -2.87 7.08
CA SER A 249 -19.70 -2.45 7.74
C SER A 249 -19.70 -0.99 8.20
N ILE A 250 -18.52 -0.36 8.34
CA ILE A 250 -18.41 1.03 8.78
C ILE A 250 -18.78 1.95 7.63
N VAL A 251 -19.72 2.86 7.86
CA VAL A 251 -20.10 3.89 6.88
C VAL A 251 -19.09 5.04 6.86
N ASP A 252 -18.78 5.52 5.65
CA ASP A 252 -17.81 6.57 5.40
C ASP A 252 -18.04 7.85 6.21
N VAL A 253 -19.31 8.20 6.45
CA VAL A 253 -19.70 9.38 7.27
C VAL A 253 -19.12 9.32 8.67
N SER A 254 -19.12 8.13 9.30
CA SER A 254 -18.60 7.94 10.66
C SER A 254 -17.07 7.98 10.69
N GLN A 255 -16.44 7.53 9.60
CA GLN A 255 -14.98 7.49 9.49
C GLN A 255 -14.34 8.88 9.34
N LEU A 256 -15.09 9.85 8.81
CA LEU A 256 -14.59 11.20 8.58
C LEU A 256 -13.99 11.83 9.85
N LYS A 257 -14.74 11.81 10.96
CA LYS A 257 -14.27 12.41 12.23
C LYS A 257 -12.91 11.83 12.65
N TYR A 258 -12.75 10.53 12.57
CA TYR A 258 -11.52 9.85 12.92
C TYR A 258 -10.34 10.26 12.05
N MET A 259 -10.58 10.44 10.74
CA MET A 259 -9.57 10.91 9.79
C MET A 259 -9.16 12.36 10.06
N LEU A 260 -10.12 13.24 10.39
CA LEU A 260 -9.84 14.63 10.74
C LEU A 260 -8.94 14.72 12.00
N GLU A 261 -9.22 13.92 13.00
CA GLU A 261 -8.40 13.83 14.22
C GLU A 261 -6.98 13.33 13.92
N LYS A 262 -6.83 12.34 13.03
CA LYS A 262 -5.50 11.87 12.59
C LYS A 262 -4.70 12.95 11.86
N ILE A 263 -5.32 13.67 10.92
CA ILE A 263 -4.64 14.76 10.20
C ILE A 263 -4.14 15.82 11.18
N ARG A 264 -4.98 16.18 12.16
CA ARG A 264 -4.59 17.09 13.23
C ARG A 264 -3.43 16.54 14.06
N GLY A 265 -3.44 15.24 14.34
CA GLY A 265 -2.38 14.56 15.09
C GLY A 265 -1.00 14.68 14.43
N TYR A 266 -0.93 14.80 13.10
CA TYR A 266 0.32 15.10 12.39
C TYR A 266 0.81 16.55 12.55
N GLY A 267 0.06 17.42 13.24
CA GLY A 267 0.46 18.77 13.58
C GLY A 267 0.15 19.85 12.54
N TYR A 268 -0.66 19.57 11.54
CA TYR A 268 -1.14 20.58 10.60
C TYR A 268 -2.04 21.60 11.32
N LYS A 269 -1.75 22.91 11.13
CA LYS A 269 -2.39 23.97 11.89
C LYS A 269 -3.54 24.66 11.17
N LYS A 270 -3.46 24.74 9.85
CA LYS A 270 -4.43 25.47 9.01
C LYS A 270 -4.96 24.54 7.93
N ILE A 271 -6.12 23.95 8.15
CA ILE A 271 -6.69 22.93 7.29
C ILE A 271 -8.04 23.41 6.77
N GLY A 272 -8.24 23.33 5.45
CA GLY A 272 -9.55 23.37 4.82
C GLY A 272 -9.88 21.98 4.24
N PHE A 273 -11.13 21.57 4.27
CA PHE A 273 -11.57 20.28 3.73
C PHE A 273 -12.40 20.42 2.46
N ILE A 274 -12.16 19.55 1.49
CA ILE A 274 -12.96 19.39 0.29
C ILE A 274 -13.56 18.00 0.34
N LEU A 275 -14.89 17.93 0.52
CA LEU A 275 -15.58 16.67 0.81
C LEU A 275 -16.69 16.41 -0.20
N ASP A 276 -16.90 15.16 -0.57
CA ASP A 276 -18.04 14.74 -1.37
C ASP A 276 -19.35 14.81 -0.55
N ARG A 277 -20.47 14.87 -1.25
CA ARG A 277 -21.82 14.87 -0.66
C ARG A 277 -22.11 13.66 0.24
N GLY A 278 -21.35 12.57 0.07
CA GLY A 278 -21.46 11.38 0.89
C GLY A 278 -21.21 11.66 2.38
N TYR A 279 -20.36 12.63 2.68
CA TYR A 279 -20.00 13.02 4.04
C TYR A 279 -20.93 14.06 4.68
N PHE A 280 -21.92 14.53 3.94
CA PHE A 280 -22.84 15.56 4.44
C PHE A 280 -23.74 15.01 5.54
N SER A 281 -23.51 15.45 6.76
CA SER A 281 -24.39 15.22 7.91
C SER A 281 -24.30 16.40 8.89
N LYS A 282 -25.37 16.64 9.67
CA LYS A 282 -25.36 17.70 10.69
C LYS A 282 -24.22 17.50 11.68
N ALA A 283 -23.98 16.26 12.11
CA ALA A 283 -22.93 15.92 13.06
C ALA A 283 -21.52 16.23 12.52
N ASN A 284 -21.24 15.90 11.25
CA ASN A 284 -19.94 16.19 10.64
C ASN A 284 -19.72 17.70 10.49
N ILE A 285 -20.76 18.44 10.07
CA ILE A 285 -20.68 19.90 9.93
C ILE A 285 -20.41 20.55 11.29
N GLN A 286 -21.17 20.19 12.32
CA GLN A 286 -20.98 20.69 13.69
C GLN A 286 -19.60 20.31 14.24
N PHE A 287 -19.10 19.14 13.94
CA PHE A 287 -17.75 18.74 14.33
C PHE A 287 -16.68 19.61 13.67
N MET A 288 -16.78 19.85 12.37
CA MET A 288 -15.84 20.74 11.65
C MET A 288 -15.89 22.17 12.19
N ASP A 289 -17.07 22.69 12.48
CA ASP A 289 -17.23 24.00 13.11
C ASP A 289 -16.58 24.06 14.50
N SER A 290 -16.80 23.05 15.32
CA SER A 290 -16.21 22.99 16.66
C SER A 290 -14.68 22.93 16.68
N CYS A 291 -14.09 22.50 15.57
CA CYS A 291 -12.64 22.47 15.35
C CYS A 291 -12.10 23.67 14.59
N ASP A 292 -12.94 24.64 14.22
CA ASP A 292 -12.61 25.82 13.39
C ASP A 292 -11.99 25.44 12.04
N TYR A 293 -12.53 24.40 11.41
CA TYR A 293 -12.09 23.97 10.09
C TYR A 293 -12.88 24.64 8.97
N ASP A 294 -12.17 25.20 8.01
CA ASP A 294 -12.81 25.57 6.75
C ASP A 294 -13.21 24.32 5.96
N PHE A 295 -14.36 24.34 5.30
CA PHE A 295 -14.74 23.23 4.43
C PHE A 295 -15.59 23.64 3.26
N VAL A 296 -15.51 22.84 2.19
CA VAL A 296 -16.39 22.91 1.01
C VAL A 296 -16.97 21.51 0.81
N MET A 297 -18.31 21.42 0.76
CA MET A 297 -18.99 20.15 0.50
C MET A 297 -20.34 20.38 -0.19
N MET A 298 -20.80 19.41 -0.96
CA MET A 298 -22.11 19.47 -1.60
C MET A 298 -23.23 19.16 -0.61
N VAL A 299 -24.28 19.99 -0.62
CA VAL A 299 -25.46 19.77 0.23
C VAL A 299 -26.23 18.52 -0.24
N LYS A 300 -26.62 17.65 0.70
CA LYS A 300 -27.40 16.43 0.47
C LYS A 300 -28.59 16.36 1.41
N GLY A 301 -29.71 15.82 0.92
CA GLY A 301 -30.87 15.52 1.79
C GLY A 301 -31.66 16.74 2.30
N ARG A 302 -31.39 17.93 1.77
CA ARG A 302 -32.05 19.20 2.13
C ARG A 302 -32.82 19.76 0.94
N ALA A 303 -33.61 18.92 0.27
CA ALA A 303 -34.27 19.26 -1.00
C ALA A 303 -35.12 20.55 -0.91
N SER A 304 -35.92 20.74 0.15
CA SER A 304 -36.72 21.96 0.35
C SER A 304 -35.87 23.21 0.51
N PHE A 305 -34.81 23.13 1.34
CA PHE A 305 -33.87 24.24 1.53
C PHE A 305 -33.15 24.62 0.22
N VAL A 306 -32.59 23.64 -0.49
CA VAL A 306 -31.90 23.83 -1.76
C VAL A 306 -32.85 24.39 -2.80
N HIS A 307 -34.10 23.86 -2.87
CA HIS A 307 -35.13 24.34 -3.79
C HIS A 307 -35.51 25.80 -3.49
N SER A 308 -35.76 26.15 -2.23
CA SER A 308 -36.08 27.56 -1.86
C SER A 308 -34.96 28.49 -2.26
N LEU A 309 -33.71 28.11 -1.97
CA LEU A 309 -32.53 28.92 -2.29
C LEU A 309 -32.36 29.13 -3.80
N ILE A 310 -32.62 28.12 -4.61
CA ILE A 310 -32.57 28.19 -6.07
C ILE A 310 -33.70 29.03 -6.61
N MET A 311 -34.94 28.85 -6.13
CA MET A 311 -36.10 29.59 -6.62
C MET A 311 -36.03 31.07 -6.28
N GLU A 312 -35.53 31.43 -5.11
CA GLU A 312 -35.32 32.82 -4.69
C GLU A 312 -34.37 33.58 -5.62
N HIS A 313 -33.34 32.88 -6.13
CA HIS A 313 -32.31 33.50 -6.98
C HIS A 313 -32.39 33.11 -8.47
N MET A 314 -33.46 32.42 -8.87
CA MET A 314 -33.66 32.03 -10.26
C MET A 314 -33.81 33.28 -11.16
N GLY A 315 -33.08 33.30 -12.28
CA GLY A 315 -33.05 34.44 -13.21
C GLY A 315 -32.06 35.53 -12.82
N GLU A 316 -31.46 35.47 -11.64
CA GLU A 316 -30.53 36.49 -11.19
C GLU A 316 -29.12 36.35 -11.76
N PHE A 317 -28.65 35.13 -12.00
CA PHE A 317 -27.24 34.86 -12.33
C PHE A 317 -27.00 34.06 -13.61
N GLU A 318 -28.00 33.34 -14.15
CA GLU A 318 -27.86 32.36 -15.23
C GLU A 318 -27.42 32.98 -16.56
N SER A 319 -27.61 34.30 -16.73
CA SER A 319 -27.23 35.05 -17.92
C SER A 319 -26.30 36.23 -17.67
N LYS A 320 -26.03 36.58 -16.40
CA LYS A 320 -25.20 37.76 -16.07
C LYS A 320 -23.72 37.47 -16.34
N ARG A 321 -23.08 38.34 -17.11
CA ARG A 321 -21.64 38.24 -17.42
C ARG A 321 -20.76 38.21 -16.17
N ALA A 322 -21.13 38.93 -15.11
CA ALA A 322 -20.41 38.95 -13.85
C ALA A 322 -20.41 37.59 -13.12
N CYS A 323 -21.44 36.76 -13.36
CA CYS A 323 -21.60 35.46 -12.76
C CYS A 323 -21.00 34.33 -13.62
N SER A 324 -20.43 34.67 -14.80
CA SER A 324 -19.90 33.69 -15.75
C SER A 324 -18.53 33.17 -15.32
N ILE A 325 -18.43 31.86 -15.09
CA ILE A 325 -17.19 31.14 -14.81
C ILE A 325 -16.74 30.47 -16.11
N LYS A 326 -15.99 31.24 -16.92
CA LYS A 326 -15.62 30.84 -18.30
C LYS A 326 -14.88 29.51 -18.38
N ALA A 327 -13.95 29.23 -17.42
CA ALA A 327 -13.16 28.02 -17.39
C ALA A 327 -14.03 26.76 -17.38
N TYR A 328 -15.20 26.82 -16.74
CA TYR A 328 -16.12 25.69 -16.58
C TYR A 328 -17.39 25.81 -17.43
N ARG A 329 -17.52 26.88 -18.24
CA ARG A 329 -18.72 27.18 -19.05
C ARG A 329 -20.00 27.08 -18.20
N THR A 330 -19.98 27.74 -17.05
CA THR A 330 -21.01 27.68 -16.00
C THR A 330 -21.26 29.10 -15.48
N TYR A 331 -22.41 29.31 -14.89
CA TYR A 331 -22.70 30.50 -14.11
C TYR A 331 -22.76 30.15 -12.64
N GLY A 332 -22.34 31.05 -11.77
CA GLY A 332 -22.36 30.80 -10.34
C GLY A 332 -22.56 32.05 -9.52
N MET A 333 -23.23 31.94 -8.41
CA MET A 333 -23.35 32.99 -7.41
C MET A 333 -23.14 32.40 -6.01
N THR A 334 -22.87 33.29 -5.06
CA THR A 334 -22.70 32.92 -3.65
C THR A 334 -23.71 33.70 -2.82
N VAL A 335 -24.45 32.98 -1.99
CA VAL A 335 -25.43 33.57 -1.06
C VAL A 335 -25.08 33.17 0.38
N LYS A 336 -25.48 33.97 1.34
CA LYS A 336 -25.38 33.66 2.77
C LYS A 336 -26.73 33.22 3.28
N ALA A 337 -26.77 32.11 3.96
CA ALA A 337 -27.96 31.58 4.63
C ALA A 337 -27.60 30.64 5.80
N LYS A 338 -28.54 30.41 6.68
CA LYS A 338 -28.45 29.37 7.70
C LYS A 338 -28.80 28.01 7.09
N LEU A 339 -27.99 27.00 7.30
CA LEU A 339 -28.28 25.63 6.86
C LEU A 339 -29.33 24.97 7.73
N TYR A 340 -29.25 25.20 9.03
CA TYR A 340 -30.21 24.73 10.04
C TYR A 340 -30.75 25.93 10.82
N ALA A 341 -31.99 25.81 11.33
CA ALA A 341 -32.64 26.87 12.10
C ALA A 341 -31.88 27.24 13.39
N ASP A 342 -31.16 26.28 13.93
CA ASP A 342 -30.33 26.40 15.14
C ASP A 342 -28.87 26.78 14.87
N ASP A 343 -28.50 27.06 13.62
CA ASP A 343 -27.15 27.56 13.31
C ASP A 343 -26.95 28.96 13.88
N GLU A 344 -25.84 29.19 14.56
CA GLU A 344 -25.48 30.51 15.11
C GLU A 344 -25.01 31.46 14.02
N THR A 345 -24.33 30.96 12.98
CA THR A 345 -23.73 31.74 11.90
C THR A 345 -24.28 31.38 10.54
N ASP A 346 -24.30 32.37 9.64
CA ASP A 346 -24.62 32.15 8.25
C ASP A 346 -23.45 31.46 7.54
N ARG A 347 -23.80 30.56 6.61
CA ARG A 347 -22.85 29.87 5.74
C ARG A 347 -22.90 30.41 4.32
N TYR A 348 -21.81 30.23 3.58
CA TYR A 348 -21.75 30.57 2.17
C TYR A 348 -22.25 29.38 1.34
N PHE A 349 -23.30 29.63 0.53
CA PHE A 349 -23.81 28.66 -0.44
C PHE A 349 -23.45 29.09 -1.84
N HIS A 350 -22.73 28.22 -2.56
CA HIS A 350 -22.38 28.45 -3.95
C HIS A 350 -23.38 27.72 -4.84
N ILE A 351 -24.17 28.48 -5.61
CA ILE A 351 -25.18 27.97 -6.53
C ILE A 351 -24.60 28.03 -7.93
N TYR A 352 -24.69 26.94 -8.67
CA TYR A 352 -24.15 26.84 -10.02
C TYR A 352 -25.25 26.48 -11.02
N TYR A 353 -25.22 27.11 -12.19
CA TYR A 353 -26.10 26.82 -13.31
C TYR A 353 -25.29 26.45 -14.54
N LYS A 354 -25.67 25.35 -15.20
CA LYS A 354 -25.08 24.89 -16.46
C LYS A 354 -26.17 24.44 -17.42
N ALA A 355 -26.42 25.24 -18.46
CA ALA A 355 -27.52 25.02 -19.42
C ALA A 355 -27.52 23.61 -20.05
N LYS A 356 -26.33 23.08 -20.42
CA LYS A 356 -26.22 21.71 -20.98
C LYS A 356 -26.69 20.64 -19.99
N LYS A 357 -26.38 20.78 -18.70
CA LYS A 357 -26.79 19.84 -17.67
C LYS A 357 -28.30 19.91 -17.45
N GLN A 358 -28.86 21.10 -17.39
CA GLN A 358 -30.30 21.27 -17.26
C GLN A 358 -31.07 20.65 -18.45
N ALA A 359 -30.58 20.80 -19.67
CA ALA A 359 -31.20 20.17 -20.84
C ALA A 359 -31.16 18.64 -20.77
N SER A 360 -30.04 18.07 -20.31
CA SER A 360 -29.91 16.59 -20.16
C SER A 360 -30.72 16.02 -19.02
N GLU A 361 -31.04 16.79 -17.99
CA GLU A 361 -31.89 16.36 -16.87
C GLU A 361 -33.39 16.46 -17.15
N ARG A 362 -33.76 17.24 -18.19
CA ARG A 362 -35.16 17.40 -18.66
C ARG A 362 -35.53 16.42 -19.77
N ALA A 363 -34.56 15.80 -20.43
CA ALA A 363 -34.75 14.80 -21.47
C ALA A 363 -34.88 13.40 -20.85
#